data_d4447ed2d3ae1426eca1738ade2e7645
#
_entry.id   d4447ed2d3ae1426eca1738ade2e7645
#
_cell.length_a   1.000
_cell.length_b   1.000
_cell.length_c   1.000
_cell.angle_alpha   90.00
_cell.angle_beta   90.00
_cell.angle_gamma   90.00
#
_symmetry.space_group_name_H-M   'P 1'
#
loop_
_entity.id
_entity.type
_entity.pdbx_description
1 polymer ?
#
loop_
_entity_poly.entity_id
_entity_poly.type
_entity_poly.pdbx_seq_one_letter_code
_entity_poly.pdbx_strand_id
1 'polypeptide(L)'
;MISKSTPSQYQRYLKFLNDEYHIAFSSYEDCHLWSVSKQDEFWKSIALYFSVQFDTPYLTVRQRTNHLWETRWFEGASLSYAKNIFAQFSNSRPAIVYQNETTSLAEISWQCLLNKTVQIQKELLDKGVQKGDCVVAYCVNSPETIAAFLATNALGAIWSSCSPDFGLDAVRDRFTQLQPKVLFGHSMYSYNGRAYDVSVNNTSLCDELDGCLFIDLNACQDFDDPDASLDDLFFQSVDFSHPIWVLFSSGTTGKPKAIVHGTGSMILEHVKALGIHQNVSVGDRYFWYSTTGWMMWNYSLSSLLCGATLCIYYGAPHFPDTSSLWRFAAQATINHFGHGAVYYQQQVDAGFAGTSDLTFGYLKTIGSTGSPLSVSTCIGLQKYFTNAHVISLSGGTDVCTAFLGGHPETQSIPGEIQCKMLGAPVAVWNDKGEKILDQAGELVLTDSFLAMPIFLWGDSNFSQLRKSYYSMFSSVWNHGDWATEKNVGSFVIHGRSDATLNRYGVRIGTAEIYNALHIIDEIEDSLIIHLTNEHHEKLLLFVQSNDTLDFSLIKSHIRNQCSPRHIPDEMIRVPAIPYTISGKKVEVPIKRLLMGMSEEKTLSRDAMRNPSAIDWFIDYAKTNSFT
;
A
#
# COMPACT_ATOMS: atom_id res chain seq x y z
N MET A 1 -36.16 -9.72 18.17
CA MET A 1 -35.95 -8.28 17.92
C MET A 1 -34.75 -8.18 17.01
N ILE A 2 -34.92 -7.76 15.75
CA ILE A 2 -33.84 -7.51 14.80
C ILE A 2 -33.12 -6.29 15.35
N SER A 3 -31.90 -6.46 15.84
CA SER A 3 -31.02 -5.34 16.21
C SER A 3 -30.87 -4.48 14.96
N LYS A 4 -31.34 -3.23 15.02
CA LYS A 4 -31.07 -2.26 13.96
C LYS A 4 -29.54 -2.12 13.90
N SER A 5 -28.90 -2.68 12.88
CA SER A 5 -27.48 -2.50 12.65
C SER A 5 -27.19 -0.99 12.56
N THR A 6 -26.14 -0.53 13.22
CA THR A 6 -25.70 0.86 13.11
C THR A 6 -25.43 1.16 11.63
N PRO A 7 -25.96 2.26 11.07
CA PRO A 7 -25.73 2.61 9.67
C PRO A 7 -24.23 2.66 9.34
N SER A 8 -23.84 2.14 8.19
CA SER A 8 -22.46 2.24 7.69
C SER A 8 -22.06 3.70 7.45
N GLN A 9 -20.76 3.98 7.36
CA GLN A 9 -20.27 5.32 7.01
C GLN A 9 -20.76 5.75 5.61
N TYR A 10 -20.89 4.80 4.69
CA TYR A 10 -21.48 5.10 3.38
C TYR A 10 -22.94 5.53 3.50
N GLN A 11 -23.77 4.84 4.28
CA GLN A 11 -25.17 5.21 4.51
C GLN A 11 -25.29 6.59 5.18
N ARG A 12 -24.41 6.89 6.15
CA ARG A 12 -24.36 8.20 6.80
C ARG A 12 -23.93 9.29 5.82
N TYR A 13 -22.99 9.01 4.93
CA TYR A 13 -22.57 9.91 3.88
C TYR A 13 -23.69 10.18 2.86
N LEU A 14 -24.43 9.15 2.43
CA LEU A 14 -25.60 9.33 1.58
C LEU A 14 -26.68 10.21 2.24
N LYS A 15 -26.92 9.99 3.53
CA LYS A 15 -27.82 10.84 4.30
C LYS A 15 -27.33 12.30 4.34
N PHE A 16 -26.05 12.52 4.62
CA PHE A 16 -25.44 13.85 4.58
C PHE A 16 -25.61 14.52 3.21
N LEU A 17 -25.38 13.80 2.11
CA LEU A 17 -25.57 14.34 0.76
C LEU A 17 -27.03 14.73 0.50
N ASN A 18 -27.97 13.93 0.98
CA ASN A 18 -29.39 14.27 0.86
C ASN A 18 -29.78 15.50 1.71
N ASP A 19 -29.29 15.58 2.93
CA ASP A 19 -29.63 16.65 3.86
C ASP A 19 -29.01 18.01 3.43
N GLU A 20 -27.73 18.01 3.01
CA GLU A 20 -26.97 19.24 2.73
C GLU A 20 -26.97 19.66 1.25
N TYR A 21 -27.05 18.70 0.34
CA TYR A 21 -26.95 18.95 -1.11
C TYR A 21 -28.24 18.62 -1.87
N HIS A 22 -29.24 18.03 -1.20
CA HIS A 22 -30.51 17.57 -1.81
C HIS A 22 -30.27 16.55 -2.94
N ILE A 23 -29.21 15.70 -2.79
CA ILE A 23 -28.83 14.67 -3.74
C ILE A 23 -29.17 13.31 -3.14
N ALA A 24 -29.90 12.49 -3.90
CA ALA A 24 -30.19 11.09 -3.57
C ALA A 24 -29.78 10.20 -4.75
N PHE A 25 -29.25 9.04 -4.45
CA PHE A 25 -28.82 8.06 -5.45
C PHE A 25 -29.67 6.79 -5.33
N SER A 26 -29.98 6.19 -6.47
CA SER A 26 -30.70 4.90 -6.53
C SER A 26 -29.76 3.68 -6.43
N SER A 27 -28.48 3.87 -6.78
CA SER A 27 -27.47 2.82 -6.73
C SER A 27 -26.09 3.38 -6.33
N TYR A 28 -25.15 2.48 -6.03
CA TYR A 28 -23.75 2.85 -5.85
C TYR A 28 -23.14 3.40 -7.13
N GLU A 29 -23.49 2.81 -8.27
CA GLU A 29 -23.00 3.23 -9.60
C GLU A 29 -23.40 4.68 -9.90
N ASP A 30 -24.64 5.10 -9.55
CA ASP A 30 -25.06 6.49 -9.72
C ASP A 30 -24.25 7.44 -8.83
N CYS A 31 -24.00 7.04 -7.58
CA CYS A 31 -23.14 7.78 -6.66
C CYS A 31 -21.71 7.86 -7.17
N HIS A 32 -21.15 6.77 -7.68
CA HIS A 32 -19.81 6.74 -8.28
C HIS A 32 -19.77 7.65 -9.52
N LEU A 33 -20.73 7.54 -10.43
CA LEU A 33 -20.80 8.38 -11.64
C LEU A 33 -20.85 9.87 -11.29
N TRP A 34 -21.66 10.24 -10.28
CA TRP A 34 -21.66 11.61 -9.76
C TRP A 34 -20.30 12.01 -9.21
N SER A 35 -19.66 11.17 -8.41
CA SER A 35 -18.39 11.46 -7.77
C SER A 35 -17.26 11.72 -8.76
N VAL A 36 -17.30 11.13 -9.97
CA VAL A 36 -16.29 11.33 -11.02
C VAL A 36 -16.69 12.39 -12.04
N SER A 37 -17.99 12.61 -12.29
CA SER A 37 -18.46 13.65 -13.21
C SER A 37 -18.56 15.03 -12.56
N LYS A 38 -18.79 15.08 -11.25
CA LYS A 38 -18.93 16.27 -10.42
C LYS A 38 -17.87 16.34 -9.33
N GLN A 39 -16.60 16.14 -9.70
CA GLN A 39 -15.49 16.01 -8.75
C GLN A 39 -15.36 17.22 -7.81
N ASP A 40 -15.69 18.42 -8.27
CA ASP A 40 -15.66 19.63 -7.43
C ASP A 40 -16.65 19.53 -6.27
N GLU A 41 -17.90 19.15 -6.58
CA GLU A 41 -18.96 18.96 -5.58
C GLU A 41 -18.63 17.78 -4.66
N PHE A 42 -18.15 16.68 -5.25
CA PHE A 42 -17.79 15.48 -4.51
C PHE A 42 -16.67 15.75 -3.49
N TRP A 43 -15.51 16.28 -3.90
CA TRP A 43 -14.40 16.50 -2.99
C TRP A 43 -14.69 17.58 -1.94
N LYS A 44 -15.50 18.60 -2.30
CA LYS A 44 -16.03 19.55 -1.33
C LYS A 44 -16.90 18.85 -0.28
N SER A 45 -17.77 17.94 -0.69
CA SER A 45 -18.64 17.20 0.23
C SER A 45 -17.85 16.28 1.15
N ILE A 46 -16.77 15.64 0.67
CA ILE A 46 -15.85 14.84 1.49
C ILE A 46 -15.17 15.69 2.56
N ALA A 47 -14.64 16.86 2.17
CA ALA A 47 -14.01 17.79 3.12
C ALA A 47 -14.95 18.20 4.25
N LEU A 48 -16.22 18.50 3.91
CA LEU A 48 -17.24 18.89 4.88
C LEU A 48 -17.69 17.73 5.75
N TYR A 49 -17.97 16.56 5.14
CA TYR A 49 -18.44 15.38 5.86
C TYR A 49 -17.47 14.89 6.94
N PHE A 50 -16.17 14.91 6.63
CA PHE A 50 -15.12 14.53 7.57
C PHE A 50 -14.58 15.71 8.39
N SER A 51 -15.17 16.91 8.26
CA SER A 51 -14.78 18.12 9.01
C SER A 51 -13.29 18.43 8.87
N VAL A 52 -12.75 18.29 7.66
CA VAL A 52 -11.34 18.58 7.38
C VAL A 52 -11.05 20.05 7.65
N GLN A 53 -10.04 20.32 8.49
CA GLN A 53 -9.68 21.66 8.92
C GLN A 53 -8.74 22.31 7.89
N PHE A 54 -9.18 23.41 7.30
CA PHE A 54 -8.37 24.32 6.50
C PHE A 54 -7.99 25.54 7.34
N ASP A 55 -6.72 25.94 7.32
CA ASP A 55 -6.26 27.18 7.94
C ASP A 55 -6.63 28.39 7.05
N THR A 56 -6.50 28.23 5.74
CA THR A 56 -6.98 29.18 4.75
C THR A 56 -7.97 28.46 3.83
N PRO A 57 -9.16 29.03 3.57
CA PRO A 57 -10.12 28.41 2.68
C PRO A 57 -9.64 28.43 1.22
N TYR A 58 -10.10 27.45 0.42
CA TYR A 58 -9.83 27.38 -1.01
C TYR A 58 -10.65 28.40 -1.82
N LEU A 59 -10.08 28.82 -2.95
CA LEU A 59 -10.76 29.66 -3.95
C LEU A 59 -11.56 28.80 -4.94
N THR A 60 -10.94 27.71 -5.41
CA THR A 60 -11.56 26.73 -6.31
C THR A 60 -11.20 25.32 -5.86
N VAL A 61 -12.11 24.36 -6.03
CA VAL A 61 -11.85 22.95 -5.66
C VAL A 61 -10.98 22.28 -6.70
N ARG A 62 -11.22 22.50 -7.99
CA ARG A 62 -10.50 21.87 -9.08
C ARG A 62 -10.26 22.87 -10.21
N GLN A 63 -9.00 23.04 -10.57
CA GLN A 63 -8.60 23.80 -11.75
C GLN A 63 -8.02 22.83 -12.79
N ARG A 64 -8.81 22.54 -13.82
CA ARG A 64 -8.37 21.70 -14.94
C ARG A 64 -7.36 22.45 -15.80
N THR A 65 -6.38 21.72 -16.31
CA THR A 65 -5.42 22.14 -17.31
C THR A 65 -5.53 21.26 -18.55
N ASN A 66 -4.66 21.45 -19.52
CA ASN A 66 -4.61 20.62 -20.72
C ASN A 66 -4.11 19.18 -20.44
N HIS A 67 -3.46 18.97 -19.29
CA HIS A 67 -2.86 17.70 -18.89
C HIS A 67 -3.37 17.27 -17.52
N LEU A 68 -3.71 15.98 -17.38
CA LEU A 68 -4.27 15.45 -16.13
C LEU A 68 -3.32 15.63 -14.93
N TRP A 69 -2.01 15.47 -15.15
CA TRP A 69 -0.96 15.62 -14.12
C TRP A 69 -0.70 17.05 -13.66
N GLU A 70 -1.24 18.07 -14.34
CA GLU A 70 -1.12 19.48 -13.97
C GLU A 70 -2.39 20.01 -13.29
N THR A 71 -3.42 19.16 -13.13
CA THR A 71 -4.66 19.54 -12.43
C THR A 71 -4.35 19.98 -11.02
N ARG A 72 -4.85 21.18 -10.64
CA ARG A 72 -4.69 21.73 -9.30
C ARG A 72 -5.96 21.52 -8.51
N TRP A 73 -5.77 21.16 -7.24
CA TRP A 73 -6.85 20.87 -6.32
C TRP A 73 -6.84 21.86 -5.16
N PHE A 74 -8.01 22.32 -4.73
CA PHE A 74 -8.22 23.22 -3.60
C PHE A 74 -7.26 24.41 -3.63
N GLU A 75 -7.18 25.07 -4.77
CA GLU A 75 -6.26 26.20 -5.01
C GLU A 75 -6.49 27.32 -3.99
N GLY A 76 -5.44 27.84 -3.39
CA GLY A 76 -5.45 28.87 -2.35
C GLY A 76 -5.66 28.33 -0.93
N ALA A 77 -6.02 27.04 -0.78
CA ALA A 77 -6.16 26.45 0.54
C ALA A 77 -4.81 26.19 1.20
N SER A 78 -4.78 26.35 2.52
CA SER A 78 -3.70 25.87 3.35
C SER A 78 -4.23 25.06 4.55
N LEU A 79 -3.44 24.11 5.03
CA LEU A 79 -3.80 23.19 6.12
C LEU A 79 -2.55 22.53 6.72
N SER A 80 -2.73 21.75 7.79
CA SER A 80 -1.70 20.88 8.34
C SER A 80 -2.25 19.48 8.56
N TYR A 81 -1.52 18.45 8.12
CA TYR A 81 -1.89 17.04 8.31
C TYR A 81 -1.89 16.68 9.80
N ALA A 82 -0.82 17.02 10.53
CA ALA A 82 -0.72 16.76 11.96
C ALA A 82 -1.83 17.46 12.76
N LYS A 83 -2.22 18.70 12.39
CA LYS A 83 -3.34 19.42 13.01
C LYS A 83 -4.66 18.68 12.82
N ASN A 84 -4.92 18.14 11.63
CA ASN A 84 -6.11 17.33 11.34
C ASN A 84 -6.10 16.00 12.13
N ILE A 85 -4.94 15.39 12.38
CA ILE A 85 -4.81 14.22 13.27
C ILE A 85 -5.13 14.62 14.72
N PHE A 86 -4.50 15.64 15.25
CA PHE A 86 -4.69 16.07 16.65
C PHE A 86 -6.08 16.70 16.91
N ALA A 87 -6.83 17.07 15.86
CA ALA A 87 -8.25 17.43 15.99
C ALA A 87 -9.11 16.23 16.47
N GLN A 88 -8.60 15.00 16.39
CA GLN A 88 -9.24 13.79 16.88
C GLN A 88 -8.83 13.42 18.32
N PHE A 89 -8.07 14.30 19.01
CA PHE A 89 -7.61 14.09 20.38
C PHE A 89 -8.75 13.65 21.30
N SER A 90 -8.49 12.67 22.16
CA SER A 90 -9.49 12.12 23.07
C SER A 90 -8.85 11.64 24.37
N ASN A 91 -9.47 12.00 25.50
CA ASN A 91 -9.08 11.49 26.82
C ASN A 91 -9.66 10.10 27.13
N SER A 92 -10.62 9.63 26.32
CA SER A 92 -11.40 8.40 26.62
C SER A 92 -11.02 7.20 25.78
N ARG A 93 -10.18 7.37 24.75
CA ARG A 93 -9.70 6.29 23.90
C ARG A 93 -8.21 6.46 23.61
N PRO A 94 -7.45 5.37 23.42
CA PRO A 94 -6.06 5.45 23.04
C PRO A 94 -5.91 5.98 21.60
N ALA A 95 -4.77 6.66 21.33
CA ALA A 95 -4.37 7.00 19.97
C ALA A 95 -3.80 5.77 19.25
N ILE A 96 -2.96 5.00 19.96
CA ILE A 96 -2.27 3.84 19.41
C ILE A 96 -2.44 2.64 20.34
N VAL A 97 -2.61 1.45 19.76
CA VAL A 97 -2.39 0.16 20.44
C VAL A 97 -1.17 -0.48 19.83
N TYR A 98 -0.19 -0.81 20.65
CA TYR A 98 1.11 -1.31 20.20
C TYR A 98 1.50 -2.61 20.86
N GLN A 99 2.12 -3.47 20.06
CA GLN A 99 2.82 -4.67 20.52
C GLN A 99 3.99 -4.96 19.58
N ASN A 100 5.06 -5.54 20.14
CA ASN A 100 6.14 -6.15 19.37
C ASN A 100 6.39 -7.58 19.89
N GLU A 101 7.41 -8.26 19.35
CA GLU A 101 7.72 -9.65 19.71
C GLU A 101 8.14 -9.85 21.17
N THR A 102 8.64 -8.80 21.83
CA THR A 102 9.22 -8.84 23.17
C THR A 102 8.41 -8.14 24.23
N THR A 103 7.40 -7.37 23.85
CA THR A 103 6.55 -6.60 24.76
C THR A 103 5.11 -7.11 24.79
N SER A 104 4.44 -6.93 25.91
CA SER A 104 3.00 -7.09 26.02
C SER A 104 2.26 -5.98 25.27
N LEU A 105 0.97 -6.19 25.00
CA LEU A 105 0.07 -5.19 24.46
C LEU A 105 0.08 -3.93 25.33
N ALA A 106 0.27 -2.77 24.69
CA ALA A 106 0.24 -1.46 25.34
C ALA A 106 -0.74 -0.53 24.62
N GLU A 107 -1.43 0.29 25.38
CA GLU A 107 -2.26 1.38 24.87
C GLU A 107 -1.54 2.72 25.11
N ILE A 108 -1.31 3.47 24.03
CA ILE A 108 -0.67 4.78 24.05
C ILE A 108 -1.78 5.83 23.96
N SER A 109 -1.91 6.64 25.00
CA SER A 109 -2.90 7.71 25.04
C SER A 109 -2.58 8.81 24.02
N TRP A 110 -3.57 9.62 23.68
CA TRP A 110 -3.36 10.83 22.88
C TRP A 110 -2.40 11.81 23.57
N GLN A 111 -2.45 11.86 24.91
CA GLN A 111 -1.52 12.70 25.69
C GLN A 111 -0.07 12.22 25.53
N CYS A 112 0.17 10.92 25.64
CA CYS A 112 1.51 10.36 25.44
C CYS A 112 2.00 10.59 23.99
N LEU A 113 1.14 10.41 22.98
CA LEU A 113 1.49 10.71 21.59
C LEU A 113 1.81 12.19 21.39
N LEU A 114 1.03 13.09 22.00
CA LEU A 114 1.27 14.54 21.96
C LEU A 114 2.62 14.88 22.59
N ASN A 115 2.90 14.39 23.80
CA ASN A 115 4.15 14.63 24.52
C ASN A 115 5.37 14.24 23.68
N LYS A 116 5.36 13.01 23.13
CA LYS A 116 6.41 12.52 22.22
C LYS A 116 6.56 13.42 20.99
N THR A 117 5.44 13.83 20.38
CA THR A 117 5.45 14.68 19.19
C THR A 117 6.03 16.05 19.47
N VAL A 118 5.65 16.69 20.59
CA VAL A 118 6.17 18.00 21.02
C VAL A 118 7.68 17.95 21.23
N GLN A 119 8.16 16.92 21.90
CA GLN A 119 9.59 16.80 22.20
C GLN A 119 10.43 16.54 20.96
N ILE A 120 9.97 15.63 20.07
CA ILE A 120 10.65 15.38 18.80
C ILE A 120 10.61 16.64 17.92
N GLN A 121 9.51 17.41 17.95
CA GLN A 121 9.44 18.68 17.24
C GLN A 121 10.47 19.68 17.74
N LYS A 122 10.67 19.80 19.07
CA LYS A 122 11.72 20.66 19.64
C LYS A 122 13.11 20.24 19.16
N GLU A 123 13.39 18.93 19.14
CA GLU A 123 14.66 18.42 18.62
C GLU A 123 14.88 18.74 17.13
N LEU A 124 13.82 18.61 16.31
CA LEU A 124 13.87 18.97 14.90
C LEU A 124 14.14 20.47 14.71
N LEU A 125 13.50 21.32 15.51
CA LEU A 125 13.71 22.78 15.49
C LEU A 125 15.14 23.15 15.92
N ASP A 126 15.69 22.51 16.96
CA ASP A 126 17.07 22.72 17.42
C ASP A 126 18.08 22.32 16.34
N LYS A 127 17.76 21.32 15.53
CA LYS A 127 18.54 20.93 14.34
C LYS A 127 18.26 21.82 13.12
N GLY A 128 17.43 22.84 13.28
CA GLY A 128 17.11 23.86 12.28
C GLY A 128 16.21 23.35 11.15
N VAL A 129 15.40 22.30 11.37
CA VAL A 129 14.44 21.82 10.36
C VAL A 129 13.36 22.86 10.11
N GLN A 130 13.07 23.10 8.84
CA GLN A 130 12.09 24.08 8.37
C GLN A 130 11.12 23.47 7.37
N LYS A 131 10.06 24.22 7.03
CA LYS A 131 9.11 23.87 5.99
C LYS A 131 9.84 23.53 4.68
N GLY A 132 9.53 22.36 4.12
CA GLY A 132 10.09 21.89 2.85
C GLY A 132 11.40 21.10 2.97
N ASP A 133 12.06 21.10 4.15
CA ASP A 133 13.22 20.24 4.39
C ASP A 133 12.79 18.75 4.33
N CYS A 134 13.65 17.88 3.79
CA CYS A 134 13.43 16.46 3.85
C CYS A 134 13.94 15.87 5.17
N VAL A 135 13.12 15.06 5.79
CA VAL A 135 13.42 14.26 6.98
C VAL A 135 13.19 12.80 6.64
N VAL A 136 14.21 11.98 6.82
CA VAL A 136 14.11 10.55 6.49
C VAL A 136 14.20 9.68 7.72
N ALA A 137 13.69 8.46 7.62
CA ALA A 137 13.68 7.52 8.73
C ALA A 137 14.07 6.10 8.27
N TYR A 138 15.06 5.52 8.92
CA TYR A 138 15.43 4.10 8.82
C TYR A 138 15.06 3.41 10.13
N CYS A 139 13.78 3.06 10.27
CA CYS A 139 13.20 2.76 11.57
C CYS A 139 12.10 1.68 11.52
N VAL A 140 11.88 1.08 12.67
CA VAL A 140 10.80 0.11 12.90
C VAL A 140 9.44 0.81 13.00
N ASN A 141 8.35 0.06 12.90
CA ASN A 141 7.00 0.56 13.12
C ASN A 141 6.70 0.62 14.62
N SER A 142 6.88 1.79 15.21
CA SER A 142 6.72 2.04 16.66
C SER A 142 5.95 3.33 16.93
N PRO A 143 5.45 3.55 18.17
CA PRO A 143 4.84 4.82 18.56
C PRO A 143 5.77 6.03 18.38
N GLU A 144 7.07 5.86 18.61
CA GLU A 144 8.09 6.90 18.42
C GLU A 144 8.22 7.29 16.95
N THR A 145 8.15 6.32 16.04
CA THR A 145 8.15 6.56 14.58
C THR A 145 6.91 7.33 14.15
N ILE A 146 5.74 7.02 14.71
CA ILE A 146 4.51 7.78 14.45
C ILE A 146 4.65 9.22 14.97
N ALA A 147 5.18 9.41 16.17
CA ALA A 147 5.41 10.75 16.74
C ALA A 147 6.43 11.55 15.91
N ALA A 148 7.50 10.92 15.43
CA ALA A 148 8.51 11.53 14.55
C ALA A 148 7.90 11.98 13.20
N PHE A 149 7.05 11.15 12.61
CA PHE A 149 6.29 11.51 11.41
C PHE A 149 5.38 12.72 11.67
N LEU A 150 4.61 12.72 12.77
CA LEU A 150 3.70 13.82 13.12
C LEU A 150 4.47 15.12 13.42
N ALA A 151 5.59 15.05 14.13
CA ALA A 151 6.46 16.19 14.42
C ALA A 151 7.04 16.79 13.13
N THR A 152 7.50 15.93 12.19
CA THR A 152 8.01 16.34 10.89
C THR A 152 6.93 17.07 10.08
N ASN A 153 5.73 16.48 10.00
CA ASN A 153 4.60 17.07 9.29
C ASN A 153 4.08 18.36 9.96
N ALA A 154 4.11 18.43 11.29
CA ALA A 154 3.72 19.63 12.02
C ALA A 154 4.60 20.84 11.64
N LEU A 155 5.88 20.62 11.31
CA LEU A 155 6.80 21.66 10.80
C LEU A 155 6.65 21.93 9.30
N GLY A 156 5.78 21.21 8.57
CA GLY A 156 5.69 21.27 7.11
C GLY A 156 6.94 20.71 6.42
N ALA A 157 7.73 19.90 7.10
CA ALA A 157 8.82 19.15 6.52
C ALA A 157 8.32 17.86 5.84
N ILE A 158 9.09 17.33 4.91
CA ILE A 158 8.72 16.24 4.01
C ILE A 158 9.29 14.94 4.56
N TRP A 159 8.42 13.94 4.75
CA TRP A 159 8.80 12.63 5.29
C TRP A 159 9.19 11.63 4.20
N SER A 160 10.16 10.76 4.48
CA SER A 160 10.33 9.51 3.75
C SER A 160 10.89 8.43 4.68
N SER A 161 10.50 7.19 4.49
CA SER A 161 10.96 6.10 5.37
C SER A 161 11.31 4.82 4.62
N CYS A 162 12.29 4.11 5.19
CA CYS A 162 12.63 2.74 4.89
C CYS A 162 12.59 1.94 6.20
N SER A 163 12.19 0.68 6.11
CA SER A 163 12.25 -0.22 7.26
C SER A 163 13.63 -0.90 7.37
N PRO A 164 14.02 -1.36 8.57
CA PRO A 164 15.35 -1.95 8.79
C PRO A 164 15.61 -3.27 8.06
N ASP A 165 14.59 -3.87 7.44
CA ASP A 165 14.70 -5.02 6.55
C ASP A 165 15.26 -4.67 5.15
N PHE A 166 15.35 -3.36 4.80
CA PHE A 166 16.12 -2.92 3.65
C PHE A 166 17.61 -2.91 3.96
N GLY A 167 18.43 -3.46 3.07
CA GLY A 167 19.87 -3.31 3.15
C GLY A 167 20.33 -1.86 2.90
N LEU A 168 21.52 -1.52 3.37
CA LEU A 168 22.04 -0.14 3.35
C LEU A 168 22.10 0.47 1.95
N ASP A 169 22.49 -0.31 0.94
CA ASP A 169 22.58 0.18 -0.45
C ASP A 169 21.21 0.59 -0.99
N ALA A 170 20.18 -0.21 -0.68
CA ALA A 170 18.82 0.15 -1.07
C ALA A 170 18.29 1.39 -0.34
N VAL A 171 18.67 1.61 0.92
CA VAL A 171 18.34 2.83 1.68
C VAL A 171 19.09 4.03 1.14
N ARG A 172 20.39 3.87 0.87
CA ARG A 172 21.26 4.90 0.28
C ARG A 172 20.73 5.39 -1.07
N ASP A 173 20.37 4.47 -1.97
CA ASP A 173 19.81 4.79 -3.29
C ASP A 173 18.54 5.63 -3.23
N ARG A 174 17.81 5.54 -2.13
CA ARG A 174 16.59 6.33 -1.88
C ARG A 174 16.91 7.67 -1.25
N PHE A 175 17.61 7.66 -0.14
CA PHE A 175 17.77 8.86 0.70
C PHE A 175 18.72 9.89 0.09
N THR A 176 19.75 9.46 -0.65
CA THR A 176 20.64 10.39 -1.38
C THR A 176 19.90 11.23 -2.43
N GLN A 177 18.79 10.73 -2.99
CA GLN A 177 17.95 11.52 -3.90
C GLN A 177 17.28 12.71 -3.22
N LEU A 178 17.00 12.61 -1.91
CA LEU A 178 16.22 13.58 -1.14
C LEU A 178 17.08 14.65 -0.45
N GLN A 179 18.38 14.40 -0.28
CA GLN A 179 19.30 15.28 0.46
C GLN A 179 18.73 15.65 1.84
N PRO A 180 18.48 14.67 2.72
CA PRO A 180 17.75 14.88 3.95
C PRO A 180 18.57 15.68 4.96
N LYS A 181 17.88 16.49 5.77
CA LYS A 181 18.49 17.25 6.87
C LYS A 181 18.60 16.45 8.16
N VAL A 182 17.65 15.54 8.38
CA VAL A 182 17.62 14.66 9.56
C VAL A 182 17.34 13.23 9.11
N LEU A 183 18.07 12.30 9.74
CA LEU A 183 17.83 10.86 9.71
C LEU A 183 17.35 10.40 11.09
N PHE A 184 16.13 9.89 11.17
CA PHE A 184 15.68 9.10 12.31
C PHE A 184 16.08 7.64 12.15
N GLY A 185 16.47 6.99 13.24
CA GLY A 185 16.75 5.57 13.25
C GLY A 185 16.46 4.93 14.60
N HIS A 186 16.42 3.62 14.65
CA HIS A 186 16.52 2.83 15.87
C HIS A 186 17.91 2.19 15.90
N SER A 187 18.67 2.41 16.96
CA SER A 187 19.97 1.75 17.13
C SER A 187 19.83 0.24 17.41
N MET A 188 18.73 -0.15 18.06
CA MET A 188 18.43 -1.53 18.45
C MET A 188 16.99 -1.89 18.11
N TYR A 189 16.78 -3.11 17.60
CA TYR A 189 15.43 -3.68 17.43
C TYR A 189 15.46 -5.22 17.49
N SER A 190 14.28 -5.83 17.65
CA SER A 190 14.12 -7.29 17.61
C SER A 190 13.22 -7.69 16.43
N TYR A 191 13.58 -8.74 15.71
CA TYR A 191 12.77 -9.31 14.63
C TYR A 191 12.99 -10.80 14.48
N ASN A 192 11.93 -11.58 14.38
CA ASN A 192 11.94 -13.04 14.28
C ASN A 192 12.75 -13.69 15.41
N GLY A 193 12.52 -13.22 16.65
CA GLY A 193 13.18 -13.69 17.86
C GLY A 193 14.67 -13.32 18.01
N ARG A 194 15.20 -12.45 17.15
CA ARG A 194 16.61 -12.02 17.18
C ARG A 194 16.71 -10.52 17.45
N ALA A 195 17.68 -10.14 18.28
CA ALA A 195 18.03 -8.73 18.48
C ALA A 195 19.06 -8.31 17.43
N TYR A 196 18.89 -7.09 16.93
CA TYR A 196 19.76 -6.46 15.94
C TYR A 196 20.27 -5.13 16.49
N ASP A 197 21.60 -4.96 16.46
CA ASP A 197 22.27 -3.68 16.67
C ASP A 197 22.62 -3.12 15.29
N VAL A 198 22.00 -1.99 14.94
CA VAL A 198 22.22 -1.29 13.67
C VAL A 198 22.78 0.11 13.86
N SER A 199 23.33 0.41 15.04
CA SER A 199 23.92 1.70 15.36
C SER A 199 25.04 2.09 14.38
N VAL A 200 25.90 1.15 14.01
CA VAL A 200 26.97 1.35 13.02
C VAL A 200 26.39 1.66 11.65
N ASN A 201 25.33 0.96 11.25
CA ASN A 201 24.65 1.18 9.96
C ASN A 201 24.05 2.58 9.90
N ASN A 202 23.38 3.02 10.98
CA ASN A 202 22.78 4.35 11.05
C ASN A 202 23.84 5.46 11.00
N THR A 203 24.96 5.28 11.68
CA THR A 203 26.09 6.22 11.65
C THR A 203 26.69 6.30 10.24
N SER A 204 27.01 5.15 9.63
CA SER A 204 27.54 5.11 8.28
C SER A 204 26.61 5.77 7.26
N LEU A 205 25.31 5.49 7.35
CA LEU A 205 24.32 6.10 6.47
C LEU A 205 24.24 7.62 6.65
N CYS A 206 24.28 8.09 7.90
CA CYS A 206 24.26 9.52 8.20
C CYS A 206 25.51 10.24 7.68
N ASP A 207 26.70 9.64 7.82
CA ASP A 207 27.97 10.18 7.33
C ASP A 207 28.00 10.31 5.79
N GLU A 208 27.28 9.43 5.10
CA GLU A 208 27.18 9.47 3.63
C GLU A 208 26.11 10.45 3.10
N LEU A 209 25.18 10.86 3.97
CA LEU A 209 24.14 11.87 3.66
C LEU A 209 24.67 13.26 4.07
N ASP A 210 25.20 14.00 3.12
CA ASP A 210 25.88 15.29 3.33
C ASP A 210 25.06 16.25 4.19
N GLY A 211 25.63 16.66 5.33
CA GLY A 211 25.01 17.56 6.31
C GLY A 211 23.82 16.98 7.09
N CYS A 212 23.55 15.69 7.00
CA CYS A 212 22.46 15.02 7.69
C CYS A 212 22.78 14.87 9.19
N LEU A 213 21.78 15.10 10.05
CA LEU A 213 21.88 14.96 11.50
C LEU A 213 21.08 13.73 11.97
N PHE A 214 21.68 12.91 12.83
CA PHE A 214 21.04 11.70 13.35
C PHE A 214 20.21 11.97 14.62
N ILE A 215 19.04 11.31 14.72
CA ILE A 215 18.22 11.22 15.94
C ILE A 215 17.88 9.74 16.18
N ASP A 216 18.27 9.22 17.36
CA ASP A 216 17.94 7.85 17.76
C ASP A 216 16.57 7.80 18.46
N LEU A 217 15.62 7.11 17.83
CA LEU A 217 14.28 6.93 18.39
C LEU A 217 14.25 6.00 19.60
N ASN A 218 15.28 5.16 19.84
CA ASN A 218 15.38 4.41 21.09
C ASN A 218 15.60 5.34 22.30
N ALA A 219 16.27 6.48 22.10
CA ALA A 219 16.44 7.50 23.15
C ALA A 219 15.16 8.29 23.43
N CYS A 220 14.17 8.21 22.55
CA CYS A 220 12.90 8.93 22.66
C CYS A 220 11.78 8.15 23.41
N GLN A 221 12.11 7.04 24.08
CA GLN A 221 11.11 6.16 24.71
C GLN A 221 10.54 6.74 26.03
N ASP A 222 11.34 7.50 26.76
CA ASP A 222 11.03 7.96 28.15
C ASP A 222 10.43 9.37 28.20
N PHE A 223 9.88 9.85 27.09
CA PHE A 223 9.34 11.20 26.99
C PHE A 223 7.92 11.32 27.61
N ASP A 224 7.80 11.14 28.89
CA ASP A 224 6.59 11.43 29.65
C ASP A 224 6.66 12.82 30.28
N ASP A 225 6.34 13.87 29.50
CA ASP A 225 6.01 15.19 30.04
C ASP A 225 4.48 15.24 30.23
N PRO A 226 3.96 15.06 31.44
CA PRO A 226 2.51 14.96 31.66
C PRO A 226 1.77 16.27 31.37
N ASP A 227 2.48 17.37 31.19
CA ASP A 227 1.91 18.72 31.14
C ASP A 227 1.86 19.32 29.71
N ALA A 228 2.32 18.62 28.67
CA ALA A 228 2.26 19.17 27.31
C ALA A 228 0.81 19.36 26.83
N SER A 229 0.54 20.52 26.27
CA SER A 229 -0.75 20.90 25.68
C SER A 229 -0.66 20.97 24.16
N LEU A 230 -1.79 21.03 23.47
CA LEU A 230 -1.81 21.25 22.02
C LEU A 230 -1.19 22.60 21.61
N ASP A 231 -1.15 23.58 22.50
CA ASP A 231 -0.53 24.88 22.26
C ASP A 231 1.00 24.79 22.25
N ASP A 232 1.59 23.74 22.81
CA ASP A 232 3.04 23.48 22.77
C ASP A 232 3.51 22.89 21.45
N LEU A 233 2.59 22.41 20.62
CA LEU A 233 2.87 21.86 19.30
C LEU A 233 2.62 22.92 18.22
N PHE A 234 3.69 23.32 17.55
CA PHE A 234 3.58 24.25 16.42
C PHE A 234 3.10 23.53 15.17
N PHE A 235 2.04 24.07 14.55
CA PHE A 235 1.50 23.57 13.28
C PHE A 235 1.77 24.56 12.16
N GLN A 236 2.77 24.25 11.32
CA GLN A 236 3.04 25.00 10.10
C GLN A 236 1.92 24.78 9.09
N SER A 237 1.22 25.83 8.73
CA SER A 237 0.28 25.79 7.63
C SER A 237 1.01 25.66 6.28
N VAL A 238 0.57 24.72 5.45
CA VAL A 238 1.16 24.45 4.13
C VAL A 238 0.10 24.47 3.05
N ASP A 239 0.48 24.78 1.80
CA ASP A 239 -0.43 24.75 0.66
C ASP A 239 -1.01 23.33 0.48
N PHE A 240 -2.20 23.24 -0.08
CA PHE A 240 -2.89 21.96 -0.31
C PHE A 240 -2.01 20.94 -1.07
N SER A 241 -1.28 21.40 -2.06
CA SER A 241 -0.35 20.59 -2.88
C SER A 241 1.07 20.48 -2.29
N HIS A 242 1.32 21.01 -1.07
CA HIS A 242 2.63 20.88 -0.45
C HIS A 242 2.99 19.40 -0.24
N PRO A 243 4.24 18.96 -0.54
CA PRO A 243 4.66 17.59 -0.31
C PRO A 243 4.50 17.15 1.15
N ILE A 244 3.82 16.02 1.37
CA ILE A 244 3.71 15.42 2.71
C ILE A 244 4.77 14.34 2.92
N TRP A 245 4.96 13.49 1.91
CA TRP A 245 5.95 12.42 1.91
C TRP A 245 6.46 12.09 0.51
N VAL A 246 7.59 11.43 0.48
CA VAL A 246 8.14 10.79 -0.71
C VAL A 246 8.15 9.29 -0.51
N LEU A 247 7.47 8.56 -1.37
CA LEU A 247 7.44 7.10 -1.38
C LEU A 247 8.25 6.57 -2.56
N PHE A 248 8.89 5.43 -2.37
CA PHE A 248 9.70 4.82 -3.40
C PHE A 248 9.05 3.57 -3.96
N SER A 249 9.01 3.46 -5.27
CA SER A 249 8.67 2.23 -5.98
C SER A 249 9.86 1.73 -6.79
N SER A 250 9.92 0.41 -7.03
CA SER A 250 10.93 -0.17 -7.91
C SER A 250 10.76 0.42 -9.32
N GLY A 251 11.76 1.19 -9.76
CA GLY A 251 11.78 1.78 -11.10
C GLY A 251 12.09 0.73 -12.16
N THR A 252 11.58 0.95 -13.37
CA THR A 252 11.92 0.14 -14.54
C THR A 252 13.34 0.41 -15.07
N THR A 253 14.03 1.42 -14.53
CA THR A 253 15.29 1.97 -15.06
C THR A 253 16.50 1.91 -14.10
N GLY A 254 16.42 1.12 -13.02
CA GLY A 254 17.52 0.92 -12.06
C GLY A 254 17.27 1.62 -10.72
N LYS A 255 17.35 2.96 -10.63
CA LYS A 255 17.10 3.67 -9.37
C LYS A 255 15.60 3.67 -9.01
N PRO A 256 15.26 3.54 -7.71
CA PRO A 256 13.88 3.65 -7.24
C PRO A 256 13.25 5.00 -7.63
N LYS A 257 12.00 4.94 -8.11
CA LYS A 257 11.22 6.13 -8.48
C LYS A 257 10.71 6.81 -7.21
N ALA A 258 11.08 8.05 -6.99
CA ALA A 258 10.70 8.86 -5.84
C ALA A 258 9.39 9.62 -6.14
N ILE A 259 8.30 9.20 -5.53
CA ILE A 259 6.92 9.63 -5.81
C ILE A 259 6.47 10.58 -4.71
N VAL A 260 6.03 11.78 -5.09
CA VAL A 260 5.67 12.84 -4.15
C VAL A 260 4.17 13.02 -4.10
N HIS A 261 3.60 12.95 -2.89
CA HIS A 261 2.16 13.15 -2.65
C HIS A 261 1.89 14.47 -1.94
N GLY A 262 0.74 15.09 -2.23
CA GLY A 262 0.32 16.36 -1.66
C GLY A 262 -0.40 16.20 -0.33
N THR A 263 -0.17 17.11 0.61
CA THR A 263 -0.71 17.06 1.97
C THR A 263 -2.25 17.00 1.99
N GLY A 264 -2.91 17.93 1.31
CA GLY A 264 -4.38 17.97 1.29
C GLY A 264 -4.99 16.81 0.52
N SER A 265 -4.33 16.38 -0.56
CA SER A 265 -4.78 15.23 -1.36
C SER A 265 -4.81 13.95 -0.51
N MET A 266 -3.79 13.72 0.30
CA MET A 266 -3.72 12.52 1.14
C MET A 266 -4.72 12.58 2.30
N ILE A 267 -4.96 13.75 2.89
CA ILE A 267 -6.03 13.88 3.90
C ILE A 267 -7.38 13.48 3.31
N LEU A 268 -7.81 14.11 2.22
CA LEU A 268 -9.14 13.89 1.65
C LEU A 268 -9.31 12.47 1.09
N GLU A 269 -8.30 11.98 0.37
CA GLU A 269 -8.34 10.64 -0.19
C GLU A 269 -8.41 9.57 0.89
N HIS A 270 -7.60 9.69 1.94
CA HIS A 270 -7.54 8.67 2.98
C HIS A 270 -8.79 8.67 3.88
N VAL A 271 -9.36 9.83 4.23
CA VAL A 271 -10.63 9.83 4.98
C VAL A 271 -11.78 9.26 4.14
N LYS A 272 -11.81 9.50 2.82
CA LYS A 272 -12.77 8.89 1.90
C LYS A 272 -12.58 7.37 1.83
N ALA A 273 -11.33 6.92 1.60
CA ALA A 273 -11.01 5.51 1.42
C ALA A 273 -11.23 4.68 2.70
N LEU A 274 -10.74 5.17 3.83
CA LEU A 274 -10.89 4.51 5.13
C LEU A 274 -12.33 4.64 5.66
N GLY A 275 -12.86 5.86 5.71
CA GLY A 275 -14.19 6.11 6.27
C GLY A 275 -15.30 5.50 5.44
N ILE A 276 -15.42 5.86 4.17
CA ILE A 276 -16.56 5.42 3.35
C ILE A 276 -16.39 4.00 2.86
N HIS A 277 -15.22 3.64 2.30
CA HIS A 277 -15.03 2.34 1.67
C HIS A 277 -14.71 1.21 2.64
N GLN A 278 -13.89 1.47 3.65
CA GLN A 278 -13.58 0.48 4.68
C GLN A 278 -14.48 0.58 5.91
N ASN A 279 -15.40 1.55 5.93
CA ASN A 279 -16.34 1.75 7.04
C ASN A 279 -15.68 2.04 8.39
N VAL A 280 -14.51 2.70 8.38
CA VAL A 280 -13.80 3.09 9.59
C VAL A 280 -14.55 4.23 10.28
N SER A 281 -14.81 4.09 11.56
CA SER A 281 -15.55 5.05 12.39
C SER A 281 -14.74 5.46 13.60
N VAL A 282 -15.12 6.58 14.22
CA VAL A 282 -14.55 7.04 15.48
C VAL A 282 -14.59 5.93 16.51
N GLY A 283 -13.44 5.63 17.14
CA GLY A 283 -13.30 4.61 18.17
C GLY A 283 -13.08 3.18 17.65
N ASP A 284 -13.11 2.96 16.33
CA ASP A 284 -12.70 1.68 15.76
C ASP A 284 -11.20 1.46 15.97
N ARG A 285 -10.76 0.22 16.06
CA ARG A 285 -9.37 -0.19 16.11
C ARG A 285 -8.95 -0.70 14.74
N TYR A 286 -8.07 0.08 14.09
CA TYR A 286 -7.63 -0.17 12.73
C TYR A 286 -6.21 -0.73 12.71
N PHE A 287 -6.02 -1.85 12.06
CA PHE A 287 -4.75 -2.53 11.88
C PHE A 287 -4.51 -2.88 10.42
N TRP A 288 -3.34 -2.55 9.92
CA TRP A 288 -2.80 -3.11 8.69
C TRP A 288 -1.34 -3.50 8.92
N TYR A 289 -1.04 -4.78 8.79
CA TYR A 289 0.34 -5.22 8.93
C TYR A 289 1.19 -4.60 7.83
N SER A 290 2.14 -3.78 8.21
CA SER A 290 3.01 -3.05 7.29
C SER A 290 4.33 -2.68 7.95
N THR A 291 5.40 -2.66 7.15
CA THR A 291 6.66 -2.02 7.53
C THR A 291 6.64 -0.54 7.12
N THR A 292 7.52 0.27 7.69
CA THR A 292 7.64 1.71 7.41
C THR A 292 8.06 2.02 5.97
N GLY A 293 8.63 1.05 5.26
CA GLY A 293 9.02 1.14 3.85
C GLY A 293 7.90 0.81 2.85
N TRP A 294 6.71 0.44 3.30
CA TRP A 294 5.57 0.12 2.44
C TRP A 294 4.46 1.18 2.56
N MET A 295 3.87 1.62 1.43
CA MET A 295 2.84 2.66 1.40
C MET A 295 1.63 2.38 2.31
N MET A 296 1.36 1.11 2.63
CA MET A 296 0.28 0.76 3.55
C MET A 296 0.53 1.25 4.99
N TRP A 297 1.78 1.56 5.36
CA TRP A 297 2.08 2.24 6.61
C TRP A 297 1.50 3.66 6.63
N ASN A 298 1.73 4.44 5.56
CA ASN A 298 1.18 5.80 5.40
C ASN A 298 -0.34 5.78 5.34
N TYR A 299 -0.90 4.79 4.64
CA TYR A 299 -2.33 4.60 4.51
C TYR A 299 -2.99 4.25 5.86
N SER A 300 -2.43 3.28 6.61
CA SER A 300 -2.99 2.84 7.89
C SER A 300 -2.89 3.93 8.98
N LEU A 301 -1.79 4.69 9.00
CA LEU A 301 -1.61 5.82 9.90
C LEU A 301 -2.73 6.85 9.74
N SER A 302 -3.22 7.06 8.52
CA SER A 302 -4.32 7.98 8.24
C SER A 302 -5.67 7.54 8.83
N SER A 303 -5.78 6.35 9.42
CA SER A 303 -6.96 5.96 10.22
C SER A 303 -7.20 6.87 11.42
N LEU A 304 -6.13 7.50 11.93
CA LEU A 304 -6.21 8.54 12.97
C LEU A 304 -7.04 9.75 12.51
N LEU A 305 -7.03 10.12 11.21
CA LEU A 305 -7.88 11.19 10.66
C LEU A 305 -9.38 10.86 10.79
N CYS A 306 -9.75 9.57 10.76
CA CYS A 306 -11.12 9.12 10.96
C CYS A 306 -11.50 8.99 12.45
N GLY A 307 -10.62 9.36 13.38
CA GLY A 307 -10.80 9.19 14.81
C GLY A 307 -10.73 7.74 15.28
N ALA A 308 -10.15 6.85 14.50
CA ALA A 308 -9.87 5.47 14.92
C ALA A 308 -8.64 5.43 15.83
N THR A 309 -8.48 4.34 16.58
CA THR A 309 -7.24 3.98 17.25
C THR A 309 -6.38 3.20 16.28
N LEU A 310 -5.16 3.66 16.01
CA LEU A 310 -4.20 2.97 15.17
C LEU A 310 -3.58 1.79 15.94
N CYS A 311 -3.77 0.57 15.44
CA CYS A 311 -3.11 -0.61 15.98
C CYS A 311 -1.86 -0.92 15.16
N ILE A 312 -0.73 -1.08 15.84
CA ILE A 312 0.56 -1.40 15.20
C ILE A 312 1.20 -2.61 15.86
N TYR A 313 1.74 -3.49 15.04
CA TYR A 313 2.55 -4.63 15.48
C TYR A 313 3.90 -4.58 14.76
N TYR A 314 4.98 -4.68 15.53
CA TYR A 314 6.30 -4.81 14.97
C TYR A 314 6.91 -6.17 15.31
N GLY A 315 7.23 -6.93 14.29
CA GLY A 315 7.79 -8.28 14.40
C GLY A 315 7.42 -9.13 13.19
N ALA A 316 7.98 -10.33 13.10
CA ALA A 316 7.64 -11.28 12.05
C ALA A 316 6.20 -11.80 12.22
N PRO A 317 5.40 -11.87 11.14
CA PRO A 317 3.98 -12.22 11.23
C PRO A 317 3.74 -13.67 11.69
N HIS A 318 4.77 -14.51 11.63
CA HIS A 318 4.74 -15.93 11.98
C HIS A 318 5.60 -16.28 13.20
N PHE A 319 6.06 -15.29 13.97
CA PHE A 319 6.85 -15.51 15.16
C PHE A 319 6.05 -15.18 16.43
N PRO A 320 6.05 -16.05 17.47
CA PRO A 320 6.71 -17.37 17.55
C PRO A 320 5.99 -18.47 16.76
N ASP A 321 4.78 -18.25 16.27
CA ASP A 321 4.00 -19.17 15.46
C ASP A 321 3.02 -18.44 14.51
N THR A 322 2.32 -19.20 13.66
CA THR A 322 1.44 -18.67 12.62
C THR A 322 0.23 -17.90 13.14
N SER A 323 -0.15 -18.07 14.42
CA SER A 323 -1.29 -17.38 15.03
C SER A 323 -0.95 -16.03 15.68
N SER A 324 0.31 -15.59 15.63
CA SER A 324 0.80 -14.41 16.36
C SER A 324 0.00 -13.14 16.08
N LEU A 325 -0.25 -12.81 14.82
CA LEU A 325 -1.07 -11.63 14.48
C LEU A 325 -2.54 -11.81 14.84
N TRP A 326 -3.06 -13.03 14.82
CA TRP A 326 -4.44 -13.28 15.25
C TRP A 326 -4.61 -13.15 16.76
N ARG A 327 -3.61 -13.57 17.56
CA ARG A 327 -3.57 -13.28 19.01
C ARG A 327 -3.56 -11.78 19.27
N PHE A 328 -2.71 -11.05 18.57
CA PHE A 328 -2.70 -9.58 18.64
C PHE A 328 -4.07 -9.01 18.28
N ALA A 329 -4.69 -9.47 17.18
CA ALA A 329 -6.02 -9.02 16.76
C ALA A 329 -7.10 -9.24 17.81
N ALA A 330 -7.10 -10.41 18.44
CA ALA A 330 -8.07 -10.76 19.49
C ALA A 330 -7.84 -9.94 20.77
N GLN A 331 -6.58 -9.82 21.23
CA GLN A 331 -6.22 -9.06 22.43
C GLN A 331 -6.47 -7.56 22.28
N ALA A 332 -6.12 -7.02 21.12
CA ALA A 332 -6.35 -5.61 20.79
C ALA A 332 -7.79 -5.31 20.35
N THR A 333 -8.68 -6.32 20.28
CA THR A 333 -10.08 -6.16 19.82
C THR A 333 -10.20 -5.40 18.50
N ILE A 334 -9.38 -5.80 17.50
CA ILE A 334 -9.28 -5.11 16.21
C ILE A 334 -10.58 -5.19 15.43
N ASN A 335 -11.05 -4.04 14.91
CA ASN A 335 -12.23 -3.95 14.06
C ASN A 335 -11.90 -4.13 12.58
N HIS A 336 -10.74 -3.65 12.13
CA HIS A 336 -10.30 -3.69 10.75
C HIS A 336 -8.92 -4.32 10.68
N PHE A 337 -8.83 -5.50 10.06
CA PHE A 337 -7.57 -6.25 9.95
C PHE A 337 -7.13 -6.31 8.48
N GLY A 338 -5.95 -5.79 8.17
CA GLY A 338 -5.40 -5.77 6.82
C GLY A 338 -4.05 -6.46 6.72
N HIS A 339 -3.84 -7.19 5.62
CA HIS A 339 -2.56 -7.83 5.27
C HIS A 339 -2.42 -8.06 3.76
N GLY A 340 -1.25 -8.53 3.31
CA GLY A 340 -1.04 -9.02 1.95
C GLY A 340 -1.75 -10.36 1.69
N ALA A 341 -2.18 -10.61 0.44
CA ALA A 341 -2.93 -11.81 0.07
C ALA A 341 -2.17 -13.13 0.37
N VAL A 342 -0.85 -13.12 0.24
CA VAL A 342 0.01 -14.30 0.52
C VAL A 342 -0.11 -14.75 1.99
N TYR A 343 -0.17 -13.82 2.93
CA TYR A 343 -0.36 -14.15 4.34
C TYR A 343 -1.70 -14.87 4.56
N TYR A 344 -2.78 -14.34 3.99
CA TYR A 344 -4.10 -14.96 4.11
C TYR A 344 -4.15 -16.34 3.49
N GLN A 345 -3.46 -16.53 2.37
CA GLN A 345 -3.35 -17.83 1.75
C GLN A 345 -2.72 -18.85 2.70
N GLN A 346 -1.57 -18.51 3.30
CA GLN A 346 -0.88 -19.36 4.28
C GLN A 346 -1.75 -19.67 5.50
N GLN A 347 -2.57 -18.71 5.97
CA GLN A 347 -3.48 -18.92 7.10
C GLN A 347 -4.63 -19.87 6.75
N VAL A 348 -5.20 -19.74 5.55
CA VAL A 348 -6.28 -20.62 5.07
C VAL A 348 -5.75 -22.04 4.88
N ASP A 349 -4.56 -22.21 4.28
CA ASP A 349 -3.91 -23.50 4.07
C ASP A 349 -3.56 -24.19 5.40
N ALA A 350 -3.14 -23.42 6.40
CA ALA A 350 -2.90 -23.91 7.77
C ALA A 350 -4.19 -24.10 8.58
N GLY A 351 -5.39 -23.89 8.00
CA GLY A 351 -6.67 -23.99 8.70
C GLY A 351 -6.78 -23.08 9.91
N PHE A 352 -6.12 -21.92 9.93
CA PHE A 352 -6.02 -21.01 11.08
C PHE A 352 -5.50 -21.69 12.34
N ALA A 353 -4.46 -22.49 12.21
CA ALA A 353 -3.87 -23.23 13.33
C ALA A 353 -3.54 -22.29 14.52
N GLY A 354 -3.87 -22.70 15.74
CA GLY A 354 -3.60 -21.96 16.96
C GLY A 354 -4.56 -20.80 17.25
N THR A 355 -5.70 -20.72 16.55
CA THR A 355 -6.71 -19.66 16.75
C THR A 355 -8.03 -20.15 17.34
N SER A 356 -8.17 -21.45 17.66
CA SER A 356 -9.43 -22.07 18.14
C SER A 356 -10.02 -21.39 19.38
N ASP A 357 -9.17 -20.87 20.26
CA ASP A 357 -9.57 -20.26 21.53
C ASP A 357 -9.71 -18.73 21.45
N LEU A 358 -9.48 -18.16 20.25
CA LEU A 358 -9.57 -16.73 20.01
C LEU A 358 -10.98 -16.33 19.56
N THR A 359 -11.38 -15.11 19.91
CA THR A 359 -12.67 -14.55 19.51
C THR A 359 -12.46 -13.31 18.63
N PHE A 360 -13.22 -13.24 17.53
CA PHE A 360 -13.14 -12.18 16.53
C PHE A 360 -14.47 -11.45 16.34
N GLY A 361 -15.31 -11.43 17.37
CA GLY A 361 -16.65 -10.80 17.32
C GLY A 361 -16.63 -9.28 17.04
N TYR A 362 -15.48 -8.63 17.26
CA TYR A 362 -15.30 -7.21 16.98
C TYR A 362 -14.87 -6.94 15.53
N LEU A 363 -14.43 -7.95 14.80
CA LEU A 363 -13.88 -7.79 13.45
C LEU A 363 -15.00 -7.44 12.47
N LYS A 364 -14.87 -6.27 11.82
CA LYS A 364 -15.81 -5.74 10.81
C LYS A 364 -15.32 -6.00 9.39
N THR A 365 -14.00 -5.81 9.14
CA THR A 365 -13.42 -5.99 7.81
C THR A 365 -12.11 -6.76 7.86
N ILE A 366 -11.88 -7.54 6.80
CA ILE A 366 -10.59 -8.15 6.47
C ILE A 366 -10.16 -7.57 5.13
N GLY A 367 -9.09 -6.77 5.14
CA GLY A 367 -8.55 -6.09 3.96
C GLY A 367 -7.37 -6.83 3.36
N SER A 368 -7.35 -7.01 2.04
CA SER A 368 -6.25 -7.63 1.30
C SER A 368 -5.72 -6.72 0.20
N THR A 369 -4.40 -6.68 0.01
CA THR A 369 -3.74 -5.98 -1.10
C THR A 369 -2.36 -6.58 -1.39
N GLY A 370 -1.64 -6.00 -2.36
CA GLY A 370 -0.27 -6.39 -2.74
C GLY A 370 -0.23 -7.42 -3.87
N SER A 371 -1.17 -8.35 -3.90
CA SER A 371 -1.43 -9.29 -4.99
C SER A 371 -2.92 -9.66 -5.00
N PRO A 372 -3.44 -10.24 -6.11
CA PRO A 372 -4.83 -10.70 -6.16
C PRO A 372 -5.12 -11.73 -5.06
N LEU A 373 -6.27 -11.57 -4.39
CA LEU A 373 -6.76 -12.55 -3.42
C LEU A 373 -7.42 -13.70 -4.19
N SER A 374 -6.91 -14.93 -4.04
CA SER A 374 -7.44 -16.09 -4.75
C SER A 374 -8.88 -16.41 -4.33
N VAL A 375 -9.63 -17.06 -5.22
CA VAL A 375 -11.01 -17.51 -4.94
C VAL A 375 -11.05 -18.39 -3.69
N SER A 376 -10.16 -19.37 -3.59
CA SER A 376 -10.07 -20.30 -2.44
C SER A 376 -9.76 -19.58 -1.13
N THR A 377 -8.81 -18.65 -1.15
CA THR A 377 -8.46 -17.85 0.03
C THR A 377 -9.64 -16.98 0.47
N CYS A 378 -10.31 -16.31 -0.46
CA CYS A 378 -11.46 -15.48 -0.15
C CYS A 378 -12.59 -16.31 0.51
N ILE A 379 -12.91 -17.48 -0.07
CA ILE A 379 -13.91 -18.41 0.51
C ILE A 379 -13.48 -18.90 1.89
N GLY A 380 -12.19 -19.25 2.07
CA GLY A 380 -11.66 -19.66 3.37
C GLY A 380 -11.81 -18.58 4.44
N LEU A 381 -11.49 -17.33 4.11
CA LEU A 381 -11.67 -16.18 5.00
C LEU A 381 -13.15 -15.95 5.34
N GLN A 382 -14.05 -15.95 4.36
CA GLN A 382 -15.49 -15.79 4.57
C GLN A 382 -16.09 -16.89 5.43
N LYS A 383 -15.60 -18.12 5.25
CA LYS A 383 -16.05 -19.26 6.06
C LYS A 383 -15.60 -19.16 7.52
N TYR A 384 -14.39 -18.69 7.75
CA TYR A 384 -13.82 -18.58 9.10
C TYR A 384 -14.32 -17.33 9.84
N PHE A 385 -14.39 -16.18 9.16
CA PHE A 385 -14.80 -14.89 9.72
C PHE A 385 -16.19 -14.48 9.22
N THR A 386 -17.22 -15.18 9.64
CA THR A 386 -18.59 -15.04 9.13
C THR A 386 -19.22 -13.65 9.31
N ASN A 387 -18.71 -12.85 10.26
CA ASN A 387 -19.22 -11.51 10.56
C ASN A 387 -18.37 -10.39 9.92
N ALA A 388 -17.22 -10.73 9.34
CA ALA A 388 -16.32 -9.75 8.75
C ALA A 388 -16.52 -9.66 7.23
N HIS A 389 -16.45 -8.43 6.73
CA HIS A 389 -16.51 -8.17 5.31
C HIS A 389 -15.11 -8.30 4.69
N VAL A 390 -14.92 -9.24 3.76
CA VAL A 390 -13.63 -9.43 3.08
C VAL A 390 -13.57 -8.46 1.90
N ILE A 391 -12.55 -7.61 1.87
CA ILE A 391 -12.32 -6.62 0.82
C ILE A 391 -10.93 -6.78 0.21
N SER A 392 -10.84 -6.60 -1.11
CA SER A 392 -9.57 -6.48 -1.82
C SER A 392 -9.37 -5.05 -2.30
N LEU A 393 -8.14 -4.57 -2.27
CA LEU A 393 -7.77 -3.23 -2.71
C LEU A 393 -6.78 -3.34 -3.88
N SER A 394 -7.04 -2.61 -4.97
CA SER A 394 -6.09 -2.41 -6.06
C SER A 394 -5.80 -0.93 -6.24
N GLY A 395 -4.54 -0.62 -6.19
CA GLY A 395 -3.94 0.69 -6.32
C GLY A 395 -2.44 0.53 -6.24
N GLY A 396 -1.73 1.48 -5.62
CA GLY A 396 -0.28 1.30 -5.51
C GLY A 396 0.41 2.44 -4.80
N THR A 397 1.72 2.29 -4.67
CA THR A 397 2.61 3.34 -4.14
C THR A 397 2.46 4.64 -4.92
N ASP A 398 2.17 4.54 -6.21
CA ASP A 398 2.05 5.68 -7.12
C ASP A 398 0.95 6.67 -6.70
N VAL A 399 -0.15 6.18 -6.14
CA VAL A 399 -1.27 7.00 -5.65
C VAL A 399 -1.41 6.96 -4.12
N CYS A 400 -0.62 6.16 -3.43
CA CYS A 400 -0.67 5.92 -1.97
C CYS A 400 -2.08 5.59 -1.46
N THR A 401 -2.89 4.96 -2.28
CA THR A 401 -4.27 4.53 -2.01
C THR A 401 -4.69 3.42 -2.98
N ALA A 402 -5.98 3.13 -3.02
CA ALA A 402 -6.61 2.27 -4.02
C ALA A 402 -7.63 3.06 -4.84
N PHE A 403 -7.85 2.63 -6.08
CA PHE A 403 -8.94 3.12 -6.93
C PHE A 403 -10.00 2.04 -7.21
N LEU A 404 -9.70 0.78 -6.90
CA LEU A 404 -10.65 -0.32 -6.79
C LEU A 404 -10.63 -0.86 -5.38
N GLY A 405 -11.79 -1.13 -4.81
CA GLY A 405 -11.85 -1.53 -3.41
C GLY A 405 -13.18 -2.09 -2.97
N GLY A 406 -13.37 -2.11 -1.64
CA GLY A 406 -14.57 -2.57 -0.99
C GLY A 406 -15.66 -1.49 -0.92
N HIS A 407 -16.85 -1.98 -0.61
CA HIS A 407 -18.03 -1.18 -0.31
C HIS A 407 -18.84 -1.90 0.78
N PRO A 408 -19.17 -1.24 1.89
CA PRO A 408 -19.78 -1.91 3.04
C PRO A 408 -21.15 -2.52 2.77
N GLU A 409 -21.86 -2.06 1.73
CA GLU A 409 -23.19 -2.54 1.36
C GLU A 409 -23.15 -3.60 0.24
N THR A 410 -21.97 -3.88 -0.33
CA THR A 410 -21.83 -4.81 -1.46
C THR A 410 -21.19 -6.12 -0.98
N GLN A 411 -21.78 -7.23 -1.37
CA GLN A 411 -21.24 -8.53 -1.06
C GLN A 411 -19.92 -8.78 -1.78
N SER A 412 -18.94 -9.37 -1.07
CA SER A 412 -17.68 -9.81 -1.67
C SER A 412 -17.92 -10.99 -2.62
N ILE A 413 -17.47 -10.86 -3.84
CA ILE A 413 -17.42 -11.94 -4.82
C ILE A 413 -16.01 -12.54 -4.77
N PRO A 414 -15.84 -13.85 -4.45
CA PRO A 414 -14.53 -14.46 -4.39
C PRO A 414 -13.74 -14.31 -5.70
N GLY A 415 -12.49 -13.81 -5.60
CA GLY A 415 -11.62 -13.57 -6.75
C GLY A 415 -11.85 -12.24 -7.46
N GLU A 416 -12.81 -11.43 -7.03
CA GLU A 416 -13.12 -10.13 -7.62
C GLU A 416 -12.95 -8.99 -6.61
N ILE A 417 -12.65 -7.79 -7.11
CA ILE A 417 -12.71 -6.55 -6.36
C ILE A 417 -14.08 -5.93 -6.60
N GLN A 418 -14.76 -5.52 -5.55
CA GLN A 418 -16.18 -5.23 -5.55
C GLN A 418 -16.61 -4.06 -6.43
N CYS A 419 -15.84 -2.95 -6.42
CA CYS A 419 -16.24 -1.71 -7.09
C CYS A 419 -15.08 -0.76 -7.39
N LYS A 420 -15.34 0.22 -8.23
CA LYS A 420 -14.57 1.46 -8.33
C LYS A 420 -14.77 2.27 -7.05
N MET A 421 -13.69 2.83 -6.50
CA MET A 421 -13.82 3.73 -5.36
C MET A 421 -14.38 5.09 -5.80
N LEU A 422 -15.16 5.74 -4.94
CA LEU A 422 -15.71 7.06 -5.22
C LEU A 422 -14.61 8.07 -5.56
N GLY A 423 -14.84 8.93 -6.53
CA GLY A 423 -13.87 9.92 -7.01
C GLY A 423 -12.75 9.35 -7.90
N ALA A 424 -12.69 8.04 -8.12
CA ALA A 424 -11.69 7.40 -8.98
C ALA A 424 -12.26 7.11 -10.38
N PRO A 425 -11.82 7.81 -11.44
CA PRO A 425 -12.34 7.67 -12.80
C PRO A 425 -11.70 6.49 -13.53
N VAL A 426 -11.91 5.27 -13.02
CA VAL A 426 -11.29 4.04 -13.52
C VAL A 426 -12.05 3.46 -14.71
N ALA A 427 -11.32 2.93 -15.69
CA ALA A 427 -11.84 2.13 -16.78
C ALA A 427 -10.82 1.07 -17.22
N VAL A 428 -11.29 0.07 -17.97
CA VAL A 428 -10.44 -0.89 -18.68
C VAL A 428 -10.49 -0.59 -20.17
N TRP A 429 -9.31 -0.39 -20.79
CA TRP A 429 -9.17 -0.05 -22.19
C TRP A 429 -8.44 -1.13 -22.99
N ASN A 430 -8.85 -1.29 -24.25
CA ASN A 430 -8.09 -2.07 -25.23
C ASN A 430 -6.87 -1.27 -25.76
N ASP A 431 -6.07 -1.92 -26.60
CA ASP A 431 -4.87 -1.30 -27.21
C ASP A 431 -5.19 -0.11 -28.14
N LYS A 432 -6.46 0.05 -28.56
CA LYS A 432 -6.92 1.18 -29.37
C LYS A 432 -7.38 2.37 -28.54
N GLY A 433 -7.36 2.27 -27.21
CA GLY A 433 -7.85 3.32 -26.30
C GLY A 433 -9.38 3.36 -26.18
N GLU A 434 -10.06 2.25 -26.42
CA GLU A 434 -11.51 2.12 -26.29
C GLU A 434 -11.85 1.40 -24.99
N LYS A 435 -12.88 1.90 -24.28
CA LYS A 435 -13.40 1.22 -23.08
C LYS A 435 -14.01 -0.11 -23.43
N ILE A 436 -13.65 -1.16 -22.69
CA ILE A 436 -14.18 -2.53 -22.85
C ILE A 436 -14.75 -3.04 -21.52
N LEU A 437 -15.72 -3.97 -21.61
CA LEU A 437 -16.33 -4.69 -20.50
C LEU A 437 -16.25 -6.18 -20.76
N ASP A 438 -16.17 -6.99 -19.68
CA ASP A 438 -16.04 -8.45 -19.71
C ASP A 438 -14.87 -8.98 -20.56
N GLN A 439 -13.94 -8.12 -20.86
CA GLN A 439 -12.70 -8.43 -21.57
C GLN A 439 -11.51 -7.84 -20.81
N ALA A 440 -10.37 -8.51 -20.89
CA ALA A 440 -9.15 -8.04 -20.23
C ALA A 440 -8.47 -6.94 -21.05
N GLY A 441 -7.99 -5.91 -20.36
CA GLY A 441 -7.32 -4.76 -20.96
C GLY A 441 -6.49 -3.99 -19.93
N GLU A 442 -5.99 -2.83 -20.34
CA GLU A 442 -5.19 -1.92 -19.50
C GLU A 442 -6.08 -1.17 -18.52
N LEU A 443 -5.71 -1.19 -17.23
CA LEU A 443 -6.37 -0.39 -16.19
C LEU A 443 -5.92 1.06 -16.31
N VAL A 444 -6.86 1.98 -16.56
CA VAL A 444 -6.57 3.39 -16.78
C VAL A 444 -7.41 4.29 -15.88
N LEU A 445 -6.89 5.50 -15.59
CA LEU A 445 -7.67 6.60 -15.04
C LEU A 445 -7.96 7.59 -16.17
N THR A 446 -9.23 7.78 -16.46
CA THR A 446 -9.70 8.54 -17.64
C THR A 446 -9.80 10.05 -17.40
N ASP A 447 -9.66 10.51 -16.16
CA ASP A 447 -9.61 11.92 -15.76
C ASP A 447 -8.61 12.08 -14.61
N SER A 448 -8.33 13.31 -14.17
CA SER A 448 -7.48 13.56 -13.02
C SER A 448 -8.09 12.95 -11.75
N PHE A 449 -7.23 12.37 -10.94
CA PHE A 449 -7.58 11.78 -9.66
C PHE A 449 -6.81 12.50 -8.56
N LEU A 450 -7.50 12.84 -7.47
CA LEU A 450 -6.95 13.67 -6.39
C LEU A 450 -5.63 13.14 -5.82
N ALA A 451 -5.48 11.82 -5.74
CA ALA A 451 -4.31 11.14 -5.18
C ALA A 451 -3.17 10.89 -6.18
N MET A 452 -3.26 11.39 -7.43
CA MET A 452 -2.13 11.35 -8.35
C MET A 452 -0.91 12.04 -7.74
N PRO A 453 0.32 11.56 -8.02
CA PRO A 453 1.54 12.25 -7.61
C PRO A 453 1.52 13.70 -8.07
N ILE A 454 1.96 14.61 -7.21
CA ILE A 454 2.11 16.02 -7.61
C ILE A 454 3.32 16.19 -8.55
N PHE A 455 4.36 15.38 -8.38
CA PHE A 455 5.50 15.22 -9.29
C PHE A 455 6.33 13.98 -8.86
N LEU A 456 7.33 13.62 -9.65
CA LEU A 456 8.40 12.73 -9.23
C LEU A 456 9.61 13.58 -8.80
N TRP A 457 10.23 13.22 -7.68
CA TRP A 457 11.33 14.00 -7.12
C TRP A 457 12.46 14.17 -8.14
N GLY A 458 12.88 15.41 -8.39
CA GLY A 458 13.89 15.74 -9.39
C GLY A 458 13.40 15.81 -10.85
N ASP A 459 12.10 15.56 -11.12
CA ASP A 459 11.49 15.61 -12.46
C ASP A 459 10.76 16.95 -12.71
N SER A 460 11.53 18.02 -12.82
CA SER A 460 10.99 19.40 -12.92
C SER A 460 10.13 19.66 -14.16
N ASN A 461 10.25 18.85 -15.21
CA ASN A 461 9.51 19.00 -16.47
C ASN A 461 8.51 17.87 -16.74
N PHE A 462 8.21 17.05 -15.75
CA PHE A 462 7.31 15.87 -15.82
C PHE A 462 7.70 14.83 -16.88
N SER A 463 8.97 14.79 -17.31
CA SER A 463 9.41 13.87 -18.36
C SER A 463 9.37 12.40 -17.92
N GLN A 464 9.82 12.12 -16.70
CA GLN A 464 9.78 10.77 -16.13
C GLN A 464 8.35 10.37 -15.75
N LEU A 465 7.56 11.29 -15.21
CA LEU A 465 6.16 11.08 -14.90
C LEU A 465 5.36 10.70 -16.17
N ARG A 466 5.53 11.49 -17.25
CA ARG A 466 4.89 11.18 -18.55
C ARG A 466 5.35 9.84 -19.12
N LYS A 467 6.64 9.54 -19.05
CA LYS A 467 7.16 8.25 -19.49
C LYS A 467 6.59 7.09 -18.67
N SER A 468 6.38 7.27 -17.37
CA SER A 468 5.87 6.22 -16.48
C SER A 468 4.40 5.90 -16.70
N TYR A 469 3.56 6.92 -16.94
CA TYR A 469 2.10 6.75 -16.88
C TYR A 469 1.35 7.16 -18.13
N TYR A 470 1.97 7.89 -19.07
CA TYR A 470 1.30 8.44 -20.26
C TYR A 470 2.00 8.04 -21.57
N SER A 471 2.90 7.07 -21.54
CA SER A 471 3.63 6.62 -22.74
C SER A 471 2.76 5.77 -23.67
N MET A 472 1.84 4.96 -23.12
CA MET A 472 0.93 4.12 -23.88
C MET A 472 -0.27 4.91 -24.40
N PHE A 473 -0.89 5.67 -23.52
CA PHE A 473 -2.02 6.56 -23.83
C PHE A 473 -1.68 7.98 -23.37
N SER A 474 -1.51 8.91 -24.31
CA SER A 474 -1.04 10.28 -23.99
C SER A 474 -2.03 11.12 -23.20
N SER A 475 -3.32 10.77 -23.21
CA SER A 475 -4.41 11.54 -22.62
C SER A 475 -4.92 10.98 -21.28
N VAL A 476 -4.55 9.77 -20.89
CA VAL A 476 -5.02 9.11 -19.68
C VAL A 476 -3.88 8.44 -18.95
N TRP A 477 -4.03 8.31 -17.64
CA TRP A 477 -3.08 7.58 -16.80
C TRP A 477 -3.20 6.08 -17.03
N ASN A 478 -2.13 5.45 -17.52
CA ASN A 478 -2.01 3.99 -17.54
C ASN A 478 -1.33 3.53 -16.24
N HIS A 479 -2.05 2.74 -15.44
CA HIS A 479 -1.51 2.23 -14.18
C HIS A 479 -0.52 1.07 -14.37
N GLY A 480 -0.63 0.36 -15.48
CA GLY A 480 0.19 -0.80 -15.80
C GLY A 480 -0.29 -2.08 -15.12
N ASP A 481 -1.57 -2.17 -14.81
CA ASP A 481 -2.25 -3.39 -14.41
C ASP A 481 -3.16 -3.90 -15.53
N TRP A 482 -3.18 -5.23 -15.73
CA TRP A 482 -4.04 -5.92 -16.65
C TRP A 482 -5.30 -6.40 -15.92
N ALA A 483 -6.45 -5.92 -16.32
CA ALA A 483 -7.68 -6.10 -15.56
C ALA A 483 -8.90 -6.37 -16.47
N THR A 484 -9.95 -6.95 -15.91
CA THR A 484 -11.29 -7.03 -16.52
C THR A 484 -12.29 -6.26 -15.66
N GLU A 485 -12.97 -5.28 -16.24
CA GLU A 485 -14.18 -4.66 -15.69
C GLU A 485 -15.38 -5.53 -16.08
N LYS A 486 -16.09 -6.09 -15.09
CA LYS A 486 -17.29 -6.89 -15.30
C LYS A 486 -18.52 -6.00 -15.52
N ASN A 487 -19.50 -6.49 -16.28
CA ASN A 487 -20.77 -5.78 -16.48
C ASN A 487 -21.51 -5.47 -15.17
N VAL A 488 -21.26 -6.25 -14.11
CA VAL A 488 -21.82 -6.03 -12.76
C VAL A 488 -21.05 -5.00 -11.94
N GLY A 489 -20.03 -4.35 -12.50
CA GLY A 489 -19.26 -3.30 -11.85
C GLY A 489 -18.09 -3.77 -10.99
N SER A 490 -17.86 -5.08 -10.85
CA SER A 490 -16.70 -5.66 -10.17
C SER A 490 -15.49 -5.79 -11.10
N PHE A 491 -14.31 -6.09 -10.54
CA PHE A 491 -13.06 -6.17 -11.28
C PHE A 491 -12.28 -7.44 -10.97
N VAL A 492 -11.64 -8.00 -12.00
CA VAL A 492 -10.62 -9.04 -11.85
C VAL A 492 -9.27 -8.44 -12.23
N ILE A 493 -8.28 -8.52 -11.35
CA ILE A 493 -6.90 -8.14 -11.65
C ILE A 493 -6.12 -9.38 -12.06
N HIS A 494 -5.60 -9.36 -13.29
CA HIS A 494 -4.84 -10.48 -13.87
C HIS A 494 -3.32 -10.37 -13.61
N GLY A 495 -2.85 -9.24 -13.09
CA GLY A 495 -1.45 -8.97 -12.78
C GLY A 495 -0.95 -7.66 -13.41
N ARG A 496 0.38 -7.49 -13.45
CA ARG A 496 1.01 -6.33 -14.09
C ARG A 496 1.01 -6.46 -15.60
N SER A 497 0.75 -5.36 -16.32
CA SER A 497 0.77 -5.35 -17.80
C SER A 497 2.14 -5.69 -18.36
N ASP A 498 3.22 -5.25 -17.70
CA ASP A 498 4.61 -5.54 -18.08
C ASP A 498 5.06 -6.97 -17.75
N ALA A 499 4.33 -7.67 -16.88
CA ALA A 499 4.49 -9.08 -16.56
C ALA A 499 3.53 -9.99 -17.34
N THR A 500 2.52 -9.44 -18.04
CA THR A 500 1.59 -10.27 -18.84
C THR A 500 2.32 -11.06 -19.91
N LEU A 501 1.79 -12.24 -20.18
CA LEU A 501 2.28 -13.16 -21.19
C LEU A 501 1.54 -12.83 -22.49
N ASN A 502 2.25 -12.66 -23.60
CA ASN A 502 1.62 -12.48 -24.92
C ASN A 502 1.92 -13.72 -25.75
N ARG A 503 0.99 -14.67 -25.78
CA ARG A 503 1.22 -15.96 -26.42
C ARG A 503 0.30 -16.14 -27.61
N TYR A 504 0.88 -16.28 -28.81
CA TYR A 504 0.14 -16.41 -30.07
C TYR A 504 -0.94 -15.31 -30.24
N GLY A 505 -0.58 -14.06 -29.88
CA GLY A 505 -1.47 -12.91 -30.00
C GLY A 505 -2.55 -12.81 -28.91
N VAL A 506 -2.52 -13.68 -27.89
CA VAL A 506 -3.40 -13.60 -26.72
C VAL A 506 -2.61 -13.16 -25.50
N ARG A 507 -3.01 -12.06 -24.86
CA ARG A 507 -2.47 -11.65 -23.56
C ARG A 507 -3.07 -12.51 -22.45
N ILE A 508 -2.21 -13.06 -21.59
CA ILE A 508 -2.53 -13.94 -20.48
C ILE A 508 -1.99 -13.31 -19.21
N GLY A 509 -2.82 -13.18 -18.18
CA GLY A 509 -2.39 -12.71 -16.87
C GLY A 509 -1.62 -13.77 -16.10
N THR A 510 -0.52 -13.41 -15.44
CA THR A 510 0.26 -14.35 -14.62
C THR A 510 -0.57 -14.92 -13.47
N ALA A 511 -1.52 -14.15 -12.94
CA ALA A 511 -2.43 -14.58 -11.87
C ALA A 511 -3.31 -15.78 -12.28
N GLU A 512 -3.68 -15.93 -13.56
CA GLU A 512 -4.48 -17.06 -14.03
C GLU A 512 -3.73 -18.39 -13.83
N ILE A 513 -2.43 -18.38 -14.16
CA ILE A 513 -1.58 -19.55 -14.00
C ILE A 513 -1.32 -19.82 -12.51
N TYR A 514 -1.03 -18.80 -11.71
CA TYR A 514 -0.82 -18.97 -10.27
C TYR A 514 -2.06 -19.54 -9.57
N ASN A 515 -3.25 -19.06 -9.92
CA ASN A 515 -4.50 -19.57 -9.37
C ASN A 515 -4.75 -21.03 -9.75
N ALA A 516 -4.39 -21.43 -10.98
CA ALA A 516 -4.49 -22.83 -11.41
C ALA A 516 -3.49 -23.72 -10.66
N LEU A 517 -2.28 -23.25 -10.39
CA LEU A 517 -1.24 -24.02 -9.70
C LEU A 517 -1.50 -24.17 -8.21
N HIS A 518 -2.20 -23.21 -7.63
CA HIS A 518 -2.43 -23.15 -6.18
C HIS A 518 -3.20 -24.35 -5.59
N ILE A 519 -3.99 -25.04 -6.39
CA ILE A 519 -4.74 -26.24 -5.97
C ILE A 519 -3.90 -27.54 -6.00
N ILE A 520 -2.64 -27.45 -6.34
CA ILE A 520 -1.72 -28.62 -6.41
C ILE A 520 -0.88 -28.60 -5.13
N ASP A 521 -1.22 -29.47 -4.18
CA ASP A 521 -0.60 -29.52 -2.84
C ASP A 521 0.93 -29.72 -2.85
N GLU A 522 1.47 -30.33 -3.91
CA GLU A 522 2.91 -30.57 -4.06
C GLU A 522 3.71 -29.33 -4.51
N ILE A 523 3.03 -28.26 -4.93
CA ILE A 523 3.65 -26.99 -5.32
C ILE A 523 3.67 -26.04 -4.13
N GLU A 524 4.85 -25.80 -3.59
CA GLU A 524 5.04 -24.82 -2.51
C GLU A 524 4.93 -23.39 -3.03
N ASP A 525 5.51 -23.12 -4.21
CA ASP A 525 5.47 -21.80 -4.86
C ASP A 525 5.84 -21.90 -6.35
N SER A 526 5.57 -20.84 -7.12
CA SER A 526 5.86 -20.81 -8.55
C SER A 526 6.14 -19.41 -9.06
N LEU A 527 6.87 -19.30 -10.20
CA LEU A 527 7.13 -18.07 -10.92
C LEU A 527 7.03 -18.33 -12.41
N ILE A 528 6.12 -17.61 -13.09
CA ILE A 528 5.93 -17.72 -14.54
C ILE A 528 6.60 -16.55 -15.26
N ILE A 529 7.41 -16.83 -16.27
CA ILE A 529 8.13 -15.81 -17.05
C ILE A 529 7.92 -16.08 -18.53
N HIS A 530 7.52 -15.05 -19.26
CA HIS A 530 7.44 -15.07 -20.71
C HIS A 530 8.60 -14.30 -21.33
N LEU A 531 9.45 -14.99 -22.05
CA LEU A 531 10.57 -14.44 -22.79
C LEU A 531 10.19 -14.30 -24.25
N THR A 532 10.48 -13.14 -24.84
CA THR A 532 10.20 -12.87 -26.26
C THR A 532 11.35 -12.09 -26.87
N ASN A 533 11.75 -12.46 -28.08
CA ASN A 533 12.61 -11.67 -28.96
C ASN A 533 12.00 -11.65 -30.38
N GLU A 534 12.68 -11.10 -31.39
CA GLU A 534 12.16 -10.96 -32.75
C GLU A 534 11.84 -12.30 -33.43
N HIS A 535 12.42 -13.42 -32.96
CA HIS A 535 12.35 -14.70 -33.65
C HIS A 535 11.72 -15.82 -32.80
N HIS A 536 11.74 -15.69 -31.47
CA HIS A 536 11.37 -16.76 -30.55
C HIS A 536 10.57 -16.23 -29.36
N GLU A 537 9.65 -17.04 -28.90
CA GLU A 537 8.98 -16.86 -27.61
C GLU A 537 9.11 -18.14 -26.77
N LYS A 538 9.22 -17.99 -25.45
CA LYS A 538 9.32 -19.09 -24.51
C LYS A 538 8.62 -18.76 -23.20
N LEU A 539 7.72 -19.62 -22.77
CA LEU A 539 7.03 -19.54 -21.50
C LEU A 539 7.67 -20.50 -20.51
N LEU A 540 8.34 -19.95 -19.49
CA LEU A 540 9.04 -20.70 -18.45
C LEU A 540 8.23 -20.67 -17.16
N LEU A 541 8.01 -21.84 -16.56
CA LEU A 541 7.43 -21.96 -15.22
C LEU A 541 8.49 -22.51 -14.27
N PHE A 542 8.92 -21.67 -13.34
CA PHE A 542 9.77 -22.08 -12.23
C PHE A 542 8.89 -22.53 -11.08
N VAL A 543 9.19 -23.71 -10.50
CA VAL A 543 8.35 -24.35 -9.48
C VAL A 543 9.22 -24.70 -8.27
N GLN A 544 8.84 -24.21 -7.12
CA GLN A 544 9.36 -24.67 -5.84
C GLN A 544 8.50 -25.85 -5.39
N SER A 545 9.08 -27.04 -5.36
CA SER A 545 8.38 -28.28 -5.01
C SER A 545 9.36 -29.34 -4.53
N ASN A 546 8.86 -30.39 -3.90
CA ASN A 546 9.63 -31.59 -3.64
C ASN A 546 9.97 -32.37 -4.95
N ASP A 547 10.90 -33.32 -4.87
CA ASP A 547 11.44 -34.05 -6.05
C ASP A 547 10.44 -35.02 -6.73
N THR A 548 9.27 -35.25 -6.13
CA THR A 548 8.31 -36.26 -6.60
C THR A 548 7.27 -35.70 -7.59
N LEU A 549 7.21 -34.38 -7.78
CA LEU A 549 6.21 -33.72 -8.60
C LEU A 549 6.33 -34.09 -10.09
N ASP A 550 5.27 -34.62 -10.67
CA ASP A 550 5.18 -34.93 -12.10
C ASP A 550 4.70 -33.71 -12.89
N PHE A 551 5.58 -33.12 -13.68
CA PHE A 551 5.26 -31.97 -14.56
C PHE A 551 4.20 -32.26 -15.62
N SER A 552 3.95 -33.52 -15.98
CA SER A 552 2.88 -33.88 -16.92
C SER A 552 1.50 -33.64 -16.33
N LEU A 553 1.35 -33.85 -15.01
CA LEU A 553 0.11 -33.55 -14.28
C LEU A 553 -0.16 -32.06 -14.24
N ILE A 554 0.88 -31.25 -13.99
CA ILE A 554 0.76 -29.77 -14.00
C ILE A 554 0.29 -29.28 -15.37
N LYS A 555 0.88 -29.78 -16.48
CA LYS A 555 0.46 -29.41 -17.84
C LYS A 555 -1.00 -29.74 -18.09
N SER A 556 -1.42 -30.92 -17.68
CA SER A 556 -2.80 -31.38 -17.82
C SER A 556 -3.75 -30.51 -17.00
N HIS A 557 -3.33 -30.16 -15.77
CA HIS A 557 -4.12 -29.33 -14.86
C HIS A 557 -4.28 -27.89 -15.41
N ILE A 558 -3.19 -27.23 -15.81
CA ILE A 558 -3.24 -25.90 -16.44
C ILE A 558 -4.10 -25.91 -17.71
N ARG A 559 -3.99 -26.95 -18.53
CA ARG A 559 -4.82 -27.10 -19.75
C ARG A 559 -6.31 -27.11 -19.42
N ASN A 560 -6.69 -27.83 -18.37
CA ASN A 560 -8.09 -28.02 -17.99
C ASN A 560 -8.67 -26.80 -17.26
N GLN A 561 -7.88 -26.14 -16.42
CA GLN A 561 -8.33 -25.00 -15.62
C GLN A 561 -8.28 -23.66 -16.40
N CYS A 562 -7.33 -23.51 -17.31
CA CYS A 562 -7.14 -22.30 -18.10
C CYS A 562 -7.39 -22.57 -19.61
N SER A 563 -6.32 -22.89 -20.35
CA SER A 563 -6.40 -23.28 -21.76
C SER A 563 -5.06 -23.85 -22.24
N PRO A 564 -5.02 -24.47 -23.44
CA PRO A 564 -3.76 -24.95 -24.03
C PRO A 564 -2.69 -23.87 -24.20
N ARG A 565 -3.06 -22.59 -24.30
CA ARG A 565 -2.13 -21.45 -24.46
C ARG A 565 -1.40 -21.09 -23.17
N HIS A 566 -1.93 -21.49 -22.00
CA HIS A 566 -1.33 -21.26 -20.69
C HIS A 566 -0.25 -22.29 -20.33
N ILE A 567 -0.13 -23.38 -21.13
CA ILE A 567 0.82 -24.45 -20.84
C ILE A 567 2.25 -23.92 -21.04
N PRO A 568 3.11 -23.98 -20.00
CA PRO A 568 4.51 -23.62 -20.14
C PRO A 568 5.24 -24.50 -21.16
N ASP A 569 6.15 -23.91 -21.92
CA ASP A 569 7.04 -24.65 -22.82
C ASP A 569 8.02 -25.48 -22.01
N GLU A 570 8.52 -24.90 -20.91
CA GLU A 570 9.44 -25.56 -20.01
C GLU A 570 9.05 -25.32 -18.54
N MET A 571 9.21 -26.35 -17.73
CA MET A 571 9.04 -26.28 -16.27
C MET A 571 10.34 -26.65 -15.59
N ILE A 572 10.74 -25.85 -14.61
CA ILE A 572 12.05 -25.89 -13.99
C ILE A 572 11.86 -25.87 -12.49
N ARG A 573 12.44 -26.85 -11.79
CA ARG A 573 12.48 -26.83 -10.32
C ARG A 573 13.50 -25.81 -9.82
N VAL A 574 13.11 -25.08 -8.79
CA VAL A 574 13.95 -24.08 -8.14
C VAL A 574 13.94 -24.26 -6.62
N PRO A 575 15.01 -23.92 -5.93
CA PRO A 575 15.06 -24.04 -4.47
C PRO A 575 14.17 -23.03 -3.76
N ALA A 576 13.95 -21.85 -4.34
CA ALA A 576 13.10 -20.82 -3.79
C ALA A 576 12.66 -19.81 -4.87
N ILE A 577 11.48 -19.24 -4.72
CA ILE A 577 10.98 -18.13 -5.55
C ILE A 577 11.39 -16.79 -4.91
N PRO A 578 11.95 -15.83 -5.68
CA PRO A 578 12.38 -14.54 -5.15
C PRO A 578 11.19 -13.58 -4.94
N TYR A 579 11.23 -12.85 -3.81
CA TYR A 579 10.21 -11.88 -3.41
C TYR A 579 10.84 -10.54 -3.04
N THR A 580 10.12 -9.46 -3.33
CA THR A 580 10.41 -8.15 -2.73
C THR A 580 10.10 -8.17 -1.23
N ILE A 581 10.65 -7.21 -0.47
CA ILE A 581 10.34 -7.03 0.96
C ILE A 581 8.83 -6.88 1.19
N SER A 582 8.11 -6.21 0.28
CA SER A 582 6.65 -6.07 0.34
C SER A 582 5.87 -7.34 -0.05
N GLY A 583 6.54 -8.47 -0.30
CA GLY A 583 5.92 -9.77 -0.60
C GLY A 583 5.41 -9.92 -2.03
N LYS A 584 5.93 -9.15 -2.99
CA LYS A 584 5.61 -9.30 -4.43
C LYS A 584 6.62 -10.21 -5.12
N LYS A 585 6.16 -11.11 -5.99
CA LYS A 585 7.02 -11.92 -6.87
C LYS A 585 7.83 -11.04 -7.81
N VAL A 586 9.08 -11.41 -8.05
CA VAL A 586 10.05 -10.58 -8.80
C VAL A 586 10.04 -11.00 -10.28
N GLU A 587 8.88 -10.96 -10.94
CA GLU A 587 8.67 -11.41 -12.32
C GLU A 587 9.49 -10.61 -13.33
N VAL A 588 9.31 -9.30 -13.37
CA VAL A 588 9.95 -8.42 -14.37
C VAL A 588 11.47 -8.38 -14.24
N PRO A 589 12.06 -8.25 -13.04
CA PRO A 589 13.50 -8.36 -12.87
C PRO A 589 14.08 -9.69 -13.35
N ILE A 590 13.43 -10.82 -13.01
CA ILE A 590 13.88 -12.14 -13.49
C ILE A 590 13.79 -12.24 -15.02
N LYS A 591 12.70 -11.77 -15.62
CA LYS A 591 12.57 -11.68 -17.08
C LYS A 591 13.75 -10.95 -17.72
N ARG A 592 14.10 -9.77 -17.21
CA ARG A 592 15.22 -8.97 -17.71
C ARG A 592 16.57 -9.67 -17.56
N LEU A 593 16.77 -10.32 -16.41
CA LEU A 593 17.98 -11.11 -16.16
C LEU A 593 18.12 -12.25 -17.18
N LEU A 594 17.04 -13.00 -17.44
CA LEU A 594 17.02 -14.06 -18.44
C LEU A 594 17.16 -13.56 -19.88
N MET A 595 16.84 -12.29 -20.14
CA MET A 595 17.08 -11.59 -21.42
C MET A 595 18.48 -10.96 -21.51
N GLY A 596 19.41 -11.33 -20.61
CA GLY A 596 20.83 -10.93 -20.69
C GLY A 596 21.17 -9.58 -20.07
N MET A 597 20.25 -8.94 -19.32
CA MET A 597 20.59 -7.72 -18.56
C MET A 597 21.38 -8.09 -17.32
N SER A 598 22.34 -7.24 -16.94
CA SER A 598 23.12 -7.45 -15.71
C SER A 598 22.25 -7.29 -14.45
N GLU A 599 22.61 -8.01 -13.38
CA GLU A 599 21.94 -7.96 -12.09
C GLU A 599 21.76 -6.51 -11.60
N GLU A 600 22.81 -5.72 -11.59
CA GLU A 600 22.84 -4.32 -11.12
C GLU A 600 21.80 -3.41 -11.82
N LYS A 601 21.44 -3.75 -13.07
CA LYS A 601 20.44 -3.00 -13.85
C LYS A 601 19.01 -3.53 -13.66
N THR A 602 18.86 -4.69 -13.06
CA THR A 602 17.57 -5.39 -13.00
C THR A 602 16.95 -5.40 -11.61
N LEU A 603 17.76 -5.52 -10.56
CA LEU A 603 17.26 -5.65 -9.19
C LEU A 603 18.29 -5.15 -8.15
N SER A 604 17.78 -4.85 -6.95
CA SER A 604 18.59 -4.59 -5.77
C SER A 604 18.33 -5.72 -4.77
N ARG A 605 19.37 -6.47 -4.41
CA ARG A 605 19.28 -7.56 -3.42
C ARG A 605 18.76 -7.08 -2.07
N ASP A 606 19.16 -5.87 -1.69
CA ASP A 606 18.79 -5.21 -0.45
C ASP A 606 17.31 -4.82 -0.35
N ALA A 607 16.60 -4.86 -1.47
CA ALA A 607 15.15 -4.65 -1.54
C ALA A 607 14.36 -5.99 -1.59
N MET A 608 15.06 -7.12 -1.35
CA MET A 608 14.46 -8.46 -1.43
C MET A 608 14.32 -9.09 -0.06
N ARG A 609 13.21 -9.79 0.14
CA ARG A 609 12.91 -10.56 1.35
C ARG A 609 13.83 -11.79 1.49
N ASN A 610 14.18 -12.42 0.36
CA ASN A 610 15.00 -13.62 0.29
C ASN A 610 16.07 -13.49 -0.82
N PRO A 611 17.09 -12.63 -0.62
CA PRO A 611 18.05 -12.28 -1.68
C PRO A 611 18.84 -13.47 -2.20
N SER A 612 19.09 -14.51 -1.38
CA SER A 612 19.78 -15.72 -1.81
C SER A 612 19.01 -16.53 -2.89
N ALA A 613 17.69 -16.36 -3.00
CA ALA A 613 16.93 -17.01 -4.06
C ALA A 613 17.35 -16.54 -5.46
N ILE A 614 17.91 -15.34 -5.58
CA ILE A 614 18.38 -14.78 -6.85
C ILE A 614 19.60 -15.50 -7.41
N ASP A 615 20.48 -16.04 -6.55
CA ASP A 615 21.72 -16.65 -6.98
C ASP A 615 21.47 -17.78 -7.99
N TRP A 616 20.46 -18.59 -7.71
CA TRP A 616 20.04 -19.66 -8.62
C TRP A 616 19.62 -19.11 -10.00
N PHE A 617 18.84 -18.01 -10.04
CA PHE A 617 18.38 -17.43 -11.29
C PHE A 617 19.51 -16.76 -12.08
N ILE A 618 20.51 -16.17 -11.39
CA ILE A 618 21.70 -15.62 -12.01
C ILE A 618 22.50 -16.74 -12.69
N ASP A 619 22.73 -17.86 -11.99
CA ASP A 619 23.47 -18.99 -12.54
C ASP A 619 22.71 -19.67 -13.67
N TYR A 620 21.38 -19.80 -13.56
CA TYR A 620 20.53 -20.27 -14.64
C TYR A 620 20.60 -19.36 -15.87
N ALA A 621 20.56 -18.03 -15.71
CA ALA A 621 20.65 -17.08 -16.80
C ALA A 621 21.99 -17.12 -17.54
N LYS A 622 23.12 -17.40 -16.85
CA LYS A 622 24.45 -17.54 -17.49
C LYS A 622 24.51 -18.71 -18.47
N THR A 623 23.76 -19.77 -18.20
CA THR A 623 23.76 -21.01 -19.00
C THR A 623 22.60 -21.10 -19.99
N ASN A 624 21.53 -20.32 -19.77
CA ASN A 624 20.26 -20.36 -20.50
C ASN A 624 19.80 -18.97 -20.92
N SER A 625 20.70 -18.08 -21.29
CA SER A 625 20.30 -16.73 -21.74
C SER A 625 19.45 -16.81 -23.01
N PHE A 626 18.34 -16.08 -23.03
CA PHE A 626 17.43 -15.97 -24.16
C PHE A 626 17.87 -14.78 -25.04
N THR A 627 18.99 -14.98 -25.74
CA THR A 627 19.56 -13.98 -26.66
C THR A 627 19.17 -14.24 -28.10
#